data_705adeecb33b8d9d27e2fa10cae2a246
#
_entry.id   705adeecb33b8d9d27e2fa10cae2a246
#
_cell.length_a   1.000
_cell.length_b   1.000
_cell.length_c   1.000
_cell.angle_alpha   90.00
_cell.angle_beta   90.00
_cell.angle_gamma   90.00
#
_symmetry.space_group_name_H-M   'P 1'
#
loop_
_entity.id
_entity.type
_entity.pdbx_description
1 polymer ?
#
loop_
_entity_poly.entity_id
_entity_poly.type
_entity_poly.pdbx_seq_one_letter_code
_entity_poly.pdbx_strand_id
1 'polypeptide(L)'
;MGGDFSKSGREQAMYHYAVSDVLPVLLHLQDEFRQSAFSPYCTELQITPGNPDFPPICLKTRDGHTVRLIGKIDRVDICRDGAQKWVRVVDYKTGEKVFSLGHLLYGLDMQMLIYLFSILSEGTALSDAQPAGVLYLPAGKVKSDQKRGASKTPEKKRNETYQMNGVLLRDAHLLTLMEQNGEGIYVPGKLDAKGELDTKKGTFLTQEQMRNLRKYVLEQLVDMAERVYHGEIDALPLELPKEDPCKFCAFSNICGNSELCRQRIPYGDSRMQEKKMMEILEELAEEENN
;
A
#
# COMPACT_ATOMS: atom_id res chain seq x y z
N MET A 1 16.33 -9.90 -19.18
CA MET A 1 17.04 -8.79 -19.82
C MET A 1 18.54 -9.05 -19.68
N GLY A 2 19.18 -9.62 -20.67
CA GLY A 2 20.63 -9.90 -20.66
C GLY A 2 21.38 -8.81 -21.46
N GLY A 3 21.34 -7.57 -20.97
CA GLY A 3 22.14 -6.50 -21.55
C GLY A 3 23.56 -6.59 -21.02
N ASP A 4 24.51 -6.74 -21.91
CA ASP A 4 25.94 -6.61 -21.60
C ASP A 4 26.26 -5.12 -21.45
N PHE A 5 26.10 -4.60 -20.20
CA PHE A 5 26.36 -3.20 -19.87
C PHE A 5 27.83 -2.76 -20.06
N SER A 6 28.71 -3.64 -20.57
CA SER A 6 30.12 -3.33 -20.85
C SER A 6 30.36 -2.79 -22.25
N LYS A 7 29.37 -2.86 -23.17
CA LYS A 7 29.57 -2.64 -24.61
C LYS A 7 29.67 -1.18 -25.05
N SER A 8 29.09 -0.24 -24.30
CA SER A 8 29.18 1.19 -24.66
C SER A 8 29.32 2.09 -23.42
N GLY A 9 29.93 3.26 -23.59
CA GLY A 9 30.02 4.24 -22.49
C GLY A 9 28.66 4.70 -21.97
N ARG A 10 27.62 4.69 -22.81
CA ARG A 10 26.23 4.99 -22.41
C ARG A 10 25.66 3.90 -21.48
N GLU A 11 25.89 2.63 -21.81
CA GLU A 11 25.42 1.50 -21.00
C GLU A 11 26.14 1.43 -19.66
N GLN A 12 27.46 1.67 -19.66
CA GLN A 12 28.22 1.80 -18.40
C GLN A 12 27.69 2.95 -17.53
N ALA A 13 27.42 4.11 -18.10
CA ALA A 13 26.85 5.24 -17.38
C ALA A 13 25.47 4.88 -16.82
N MET A 14 24.59 4.24 -17.59
CA MET A 14 23.28 3.78 -17.13
C MET A 14 23.39 2.78 -15.97
N TYR A 15 24.33 1.84 -16.03
CA TYR A 15 24.59 0.90 -14.95
C TYR A 15 25.03 1.61 -13.67
N HIS A 16 25.99 2.54 -13.77
CA HIS A 16 26.43 3.33 -12.61
C HIS A 16 25.32 4.15 -12.00
N TYR A 17 24.46 4.76 -12.83
CA TYR A 17 23.28 5.48 -12.33
C TYR A 17 22.30 4.52 -11.63
N ALA A 18 22.00 3.38 -12.21
CA ALA A 18 21.11 2.40 -11.59
C ALA A 18 21.65 1.91 -10.24
N VAL A 19 22.95 1.60 -10.15
CA VAL A 19 23.60 1.21 -8.89
C VAL A 19 23.54 2.36 -7.86
N SER A 20 23.81 3.59 -8.27
CA SER A 20 23.77 4.75 -7.39
C SER A 20 22.37 5.06 -6.86
N ASP A 21 21.33 4.76 -7.64
CA ASP A 21 19.93 4.96 -7.23
C ASP A 21 19.45 3.85 -6.28
N VAL A 22 19.90 2.61 -6.49
CA VAL A 22 19.46 1.44 -5.68
C VAL A 22 20.20 1.33 -4.35
N LEU A 23 21.49 1.67 -4.32
CA LEU A 23 22.33 1.51 -3.12
C LEU A 23 21.78 2.21 -1.86
N PRO A 24 21.28 3.45 -1.92
CA PRO A 24 20.70 4.10 -0.74
C PRO A 24 19.46 3.39 -0.21
N VAL A 25 18.62 2.80 -1.08
CA VAL A 25 17.45 2.00 -0.70
C VAL A 25 17.90 0.73 0.02
N LEU A 26 18.90 0.03 -0.51
CA LEU A 26 19.45 -1.19 0.10
C LEU A 26 20.06 -0.91 1.48
N LEU A 27 20.79 0.19 1.63
CA LEU A 27 21.35 0.59 2.93
C LEU A 27 20.23 0.93 3.93
N HIS A 28 19.15 1.60 3.49
CA HIS A 28 18.00 1.89 4.35
C HIS A 28 17.30 0.61 4.80
N LEU A 29 17.06 -0.34 3.88
CA LEU A 29 16.50 -1.65 4.20
C LEU A 29 17.40 -2.47 5.14
N GLN A 30 18.72 -2.44 4.93
CA GLN A 30 19.67 -3.11 5.81
C GLN A 30 19.58 -2.58 7.25
N ASP A 31 19.48 -1.25 7.40
CA ASP A 31 19.35 -0.62 8.71
C ASP A 31 17.98 -0.93 9.34
N GLU A 32 16.90 -0.95 8.55
CA GLU A 32 15.57 -1.39 8.99
C GLU A 32 15.63 -2.82 9.55
N PHE A 33 16.12 -3.78 8.76
CA PHE A 33 16.14 -5.19 9.16
C PHE A 33 17.05 -5.50 10.36
N ARG A 34 18.06 -4.67 10.64
CA ARG A 34 18.91 -4.85 11.83
C ARG A 34 18.20 -4.58 13.14
N GLN A 35 17.18 -3.78 13.13
CA GLN A 35 16.46 -3.33 14.33
C GLN A 35 14.99 -3.76 14.35
N SER A 36 14.43 -4.29 13.26
CA SER A 36 13.07 -4.79 13.17
C SER A 36 12.98 -6.27 13.59
N ALA A 37 11.95 -6.63 14.33
CA ALA A 37 11.60 -8.03 14.58
C ALA A 37 10.87 -8.66 13.37
N PHE A 38 10.41 -7.84 12.41
CA PHE A 38 9.86 -8.33 11.15
C PHE A 38 10.98 -8.78 10.22
N SER A 39 10.78 -9.93 9.60
CA SER A 39 11.69 -10.48 8.59
C SER A 39 10.90 -10.86 7.33
N PRO A 40 11.52 -10.78 6.14
CA PRO A 40 10.89 -11.22 4.90
C PRO A 40 10.51 -12.71 4.99
N TYR A 41 9.22 -12.99 4.83
CA TYR A 41 8.70 -14.35 4.65
C TYR A 41 8.92 -14.80 3.21
N CYS A 42 8.54 -13.97 2.26
CA CYS A 42 8.78 -14.18 0.84
C CYS A 42 8.74 -12.88 0.06
N THR A 43 9.31 -12.93 -1.14
CA THR A 43 9.25 -11.88 -2.15
C THR A 43 8.58 -12.43 -3.40
N GLU A 44 7.98 -11.54 -4.22
CA GLU A 44 7.35 -11.91 -5.48
C GLU A 44 6.28 -13.01 -5.33
N LEU A 45 5.53 -12.98 -4.21
CA LEU A 45 4.51 -13.98 -3.87
C LEU A 45 3.38 -13.97 -4.90
N GLN A 46 3.14 -15.13 -5.53
CA GLN A 46 2.08 -15.33 -6.51
C GLN A 46 0.79 -15.80 -5.83
N ILE A 47 -0.29 -15.04 -5.99
CA ILE A 47 -1.66 -15.47 -5.64
C ILE A 47 -2.28 -15.98 -6.94
N THR A 48 -2.24 -17.29 -7.16
CA THR A 48 -2.66 -17.93 -8.42
C THR A 48 -3.28 -19.30 -8.16
N PRO A 49 -4.10 -19.83 -9.10
CA PRO A 49 -4.65 -21.18 -8.97
C PRO A 49 -3.59 -22.30 -8.85
N GLY A 50 -2.36 -22.03 -9.33
CA GLY A 50 -1.25 -22.97 -9.25
C GLY A 50 -0.47 -22.92 -7.93
N ASN A 51 -0.77 -22.00 -7.03
CA ASN A 51 -0.14 -21.90 -5.72
C ASN A 51 -1.07 -22.47 -4.64
N PRO A 52 -0.79 -23.67 -4.10
CA PRO A 52 -1.67 -24.29 -3.10
C PRO A 52 -1.65 -23.56 -1.75
N ASP A 53 -0.54 -22.88 -1.41
CA ASP A 53 -0.40 -22.15 -0.15
C ASP A 53 -1.10 -20.79 -0.17
N PHE A 54 -1.26 -20.21 -1.37
CA PHE A 54 -1.90 -18.90 -1.59
C PHE A 54 -2.79 -18.94 -2.82
N PRO A 55 -3.93 -19.66 -2.74
CA PRO A 55 -4.90 -19.72 -3.83
C PRO A 55 -5.59 -18.35 -3.99
N PRO A 56 -6.19 -18.07 -5.16
CA PRO A 56 -6.99 -16.88 -5.38
C PRO A 56 -8.16 -16.77 -4.42
N ILE A 57 -8.46 -15.58 -3.94
CA ILE A 57 -9.75 -15.34 -3.30
C ILE A 57 -10.84 -15.49 -4.37
N CYS A 58 -11.85 -16.30 -4.06
CA CYS A 58 -13.04 -16.45 -4.86
C CYS A 58 -14.19 -15.68 -4.21
N LEU A 59 -14.64 -14.62 -4.88
CA LEU A 59 -15.80 -13.85 -4.47
C LEU A 59 -17.00 -14.27 -5.31
N LYS A 60 -18.17 -14.33 -4.69
CA LYS A 60 -19.44 -14.52 -5.40
C LYS A 60 -20.17 -13.18 -5.47
N THR A 61 -20.59 -12.81 -6.67
CA THR A 61 -21.50 -11.68 -6.87
C THR A 61 -22.91 -12.06 -6.39
N ARG A 62 -23.77 -11.08 -6.19
CA ARG A 62 -25.17 -11.29 -5.78
C ARG A 62 -25.93 -12.11 -6.83
N ASP A 63 -25.59 -11.96 -8.12
CA ASP A 63 -26.14 -12.72 -9.24
C ASP A 63 -25.52 -14.12 -9.40
N GLY A 64 -24.65 -14.55 -8.48
CA GLY A 64 -24.06 -15.88 -8.45
C GLY A 64 -22.82 -16.09 -9.33
N HIS A 65 -22.31 -15.05 -9.99
CA HIS A 65 -21.05 -15.12 -10.73
C HIS A 65 -19.85 -15.29 -9.78
N THR A 66 -18.80 -15.95 -10.24
CA THR A 66 -17.58 -16.14 -9.47
C THR A 66 -16.46 -15.27 -10.02
N VAL A 67 -15.90 -14.42 -9.16
CA VAL A 67 -14.73 -13.59 -9.45
C VAL A 67 -13.53 -14.15 -8.71
N ARG A 68 -12.42 -14.32 -9.41
CA ARG A 68 -11.14 -14.76 -8.84
C ARG A 68 -10.16 -13.60 -8.82
N LEU A 69 -9.66 -13.27 -7.65
CA LEU A 69 -8.62 -12.27 -7.49
C LEU A 69 -7.25 -12.97 -7.54
N ILE A 70 -6.48 -12.63 -8.56
CA ILE A 70 -5.10 -13.10 -8.75
C ILE A 70 -4.16 -11.91 -8.65
N GLY A 71 -2.94 -12.15 -8.25
CA GLY A 71 -1.97 -11.06 -8.16
C GLY A 71 -0.58 -11.53 -7.75
N LYS A 72 0.30 -10.55 -7.58
CA LYS A 72 1.67 -10.75 -7.17
C LYS A 72 2.05 -9.69 -6.16
N ILE A 73 2.55 -10.13 -5.01
CA ILE A 73 2.95 -9.28 -3.89
C ILE A 73 4.47 -9.14 -3.92
N ASP A 74 4.97 -7.91 -3.89
CA ASP A 74 6.41 -7.67 -3.94
C ASP A 74 7.13 -8.26 -2.73
N ARG A 75 6.65 -8.01 -1.51
CA ARG A 75 7.24 -8.52 -0.27
C ARG A 75 6.18 -8.73 0.82
N VAL A 76 6.27 -9.87 1.48
CA VAL A 76 5.52 -10.21 2.69
C VAL A 76 6.50 -10.39 3.82
N ASP A 77 6.33 -9.64 4.91
CA ASP A 77 7.14 -9.77 6.12
C ASP A 77 6.30 -10.37 7.25
N ILE A 78 6.94 -11.17 8.09
CA ILE A 78 6.32 -11.75 9.29
C ILE A 78 7.12 -11.40 10.55
N CYS A 79 6.40 -11.31 11.66
CA CYS A 79 6.96 -11.28 13.00
C CYS A 79 6.22 -12.28 13.87
N ARG A 80 6.97 -13.00 14.72
CA ARG A 80 6.42 -13.89 15.76
C ARG A 80 6.72 -13.27 17.12
N ASP A 81 5.66 -13.02 17.87
CA ASP A 81 5.73 -12.45 19.21
C ASP A 81 4.92 -13.34 20.17
N GLY A 82 5.61 -14.22 20.88
CA GLY A 82 4.97 -15.28 21.66
C GLY A 82 4.13 -16.21 20.80
N ALA A 83 2.83 -16.28 21.10
CA ALA A 83 1.86 -17.05 20.33
C ALA A 83 1.29 -16.29 19.12
N GLN A 84 1.53 -14.99 19.03
CA GLN A 84 1.02 -14.14 17.96
C GLN A 84 1.94 -14.21 16.74
N LYS A 85 1.32 -14.24 15.56
CA LYS A 85 2.00 -14.09 14.27
C LYS A 85 1.44 -12.87 13.57
N TRP A 86 2.29 -11.93 13.23
CA TRP A 86 1.95 -10.68 12.58
C TRP A 86 2.46 -10.67 11.15
N VAL A 87 1.65 -10.13 10.24
CA VAL A 87 2.00 -10.03 8.81
C VAL A 87 1.83 -8.60 8.35
N ARG A 88 2.84 -8.08 7.65
CA ARG A 88 2.75 -6.85 6.87
C ARG A 88 3.08 -7.11 5.41
N VAL A 89 2.43 -6.39 4.52
CA VAL A 89 2.71 -6.41 3.08
C VAL A 89 3.43 -5.13 2.70
N VAL A 90 4.50 -5.25 1.93
CA VAL A 90 5.31 -4.11 1.47
C VAL A 90 5.40 -4.13 -0.04
N ASP A 91 5.17 -2.96 -0.65
CA ASP A 91 5.24 -2.76 -2.09
C ASP A 91 6.22 -1.63 -2.42
N TYR A 92 7.05 -1.83 -3.45
CA TYR A 92 8.10 -0.88 -3.84
C TYR A 92 7.59 0.10 -4.89
N LYS A 93 7.61 1.40 -4.58
CA LYS A 93 7.11 2.45 -5.49
C LYS A 93 8.24 3.35 -5.99
N THR A 94 8.46 3.37 -7.28
CA THR A 94 9.43 4.28 -7.92
C THR A 94 8.90 5.71 -8.07
N GLY A 95 7.58 5.91 -7.99
CA GLY A 95 6.90 7.20 -7.99
C GLY A 95 6.53 7.68 -6.58
N GLU A 96 6.08 8.93 -6.49
CA GLU A 96 5.49 9.47 -5.27
C GLU A 96 4.10 8.86 -5.06
N LYS A 97 4.01 7.83 -4.21
CA LYS A 97 2.75 7.21 -3.81
C LYS A 97 2.55 7.42 -2.32
N VAL A 98 1.43 8.01 -1.96
CA VAL A 98 1.00 8.16 -0.57
C VAL A 98 -0.32 7.44 -0.41
N PHE A 99 -0.41 6.58 0.60
CA PHE A 99 -1.66 5.90 0.94
C PHE A 99 -2.67 6.91 1.50
N SER A 100 -3.92 6.81 1.09
CA SER A 100 -5.04 7.58 1.66
C SER A 100 -6.26 6.69 1.87
N LEU A 101 -6.78 6.68 3.09
CA LEU A 101 -8.05 5.99 3.39
C LEU A 101 -9.22 6.54 2.57
N GLY A 102 -9.24 7.85 2.32
CA GLY A 102 -10.28 8.48 1.51
C GLY A 102 -10.32 8.00 0.06
N HIS A 103 -9.20 7.49 -0.47
CA HIS A 103 -9.15 6.90 -1.80
C HIS A 103 -9.99 5.63 -1.92
N LEU A 104 -10.16 4.88 -0.82
CA LEU A 104 -10.93 3.64 -0.81
C LEU A 104 -12.41 3.85 -1.14
N LEU A 105 -12.98 5.05 -0.84
CA LEU A 105 -14.35 5.42 -1.21
C LEU A 105 -14.59 5.38 -2.72
N TYR A 106 -13.52 5.45 -3.50
CA TYR A 106 -13.55 5.47 -4.96
C TYR A 106 -12.88 4.23 -5.57
N GLY A 107 -12.61 3.20 -4.77
CA GLY A 107 -11.94 1.98 -5.22
C GLY A 107 -10.45 2.12 -5.52
N LEU A 108 -9.82 3.23 -5.08
CA LEU A 108 -8.38 3.44 -5.22
C LEU A 108 -7.63 2.91 -3.98
N ASP A 109 -6.32 2.67 -4.10
CA ASP A 109 -5.43 2.19 -3.03
C ASP A 109 -5.82 0.85 -2.39
N MET A 110 -6.74 0.09 -3.00
CA MET A 110 -7.22 -1.19 -2.48
C MET A 110 -6.22 -2.35 -2.67
N GLN A 111 -5.32 -2.27 -3.66
CA GLN A 111 -4.45 -3.38 -4.08
C GLN A 111 -3.70 -4.03 -2.91
N MET A 112 -3.06 -3.24 -2.08
CA MET A 112 -2.28 -3.74 -0.95
C MET A 112 -3.13 -4.38 0.14
N LEU A 113 -4.33 -3.81 0.37
CA LEU A 113 -5.32 -4.36 1.31
C LEU A 113 -5.88 -5.69 0.79
N ILE A 114 -6.19 -5.76 -0.51
CA ILE A 114 -6.62 -7.00 -1.16
C ILE A 114 -5.54 -8.07 -0.96
N TYR A 115 -4.28 -7.75 -1.17
CA TYR A 115 -3.17 -8.68 -0.98
C TYR A 115 -3.05 -9.14 0.48
N LEU A 116 -3.08 -8.21 1.44
CA LEU A 116 -3.01 -8.53 2.86
C LEU A 116 -4.16 -9.47 3.26
N PHE A 117 -5.38 -9.12 2.89
CA PHE A 117 -6.56 -9.93 3.24
C PHE A 117 -6.60 -11.26 2.49
N SER A 118 -6.02 -11.33 1.28
CA SER A 118 -5.89 -12.58 0.52
C SER A 118 -5.00 -13.59 1.24
N ILE A 119 -3.81 -13.17 1.67
CA ILE A 119 -2.86 -14.09 2.31
C ILE A 119 -3.23 -14.48 3.74
N LEU A 120 -4.16 -13.74 4.35
CA LEU A 120 -4.73 -14.03 5.69
C LEU A 120 -6.10 -14.73 5.61
N SER A 121 -6.55 -15.10 4.42
CA SER A 121 -7.83 -15.80 4.26
C SER A 121 -7.72 -17.26 4.70
N GLU A 122 -8.87 -17.84 5.06
CA GLU A 122 -8.96 -19.25 5.40
C GLU A 122 -8.38 -20.15 4.29
N GLY A 123 -7.65 -21.18 4.67
CA GLY A 123 -7.02 -22.11 3.74
C GLY A 123 -5.68 -21.66 3.17
N THR A 124 -5.16 -20.49 3.55
CA THR A 124 -3.80 -20.05 3.19
C THR A 124 -2.77 -20.44 4.26
N ALA A 125 -1.50 -20.46 3.87
CA ALA A 125 -0.38 -20.75 4.79
C ALA A 125 -0.20 -19.70 5.91
N LEU A 126 -0.84 -18.54 5.81
CA LEU A 126 -0.79 -17.46 6.80
C LEU A 126 -2.16 -17.15 7.43
N SER A 127 -3.13 -18.06 7.31
CA SER A 127 -4.50 -17.87 7.85
C SER A 127 -4.55 -17.73 9.37
N ASP A 128 -3.52 -18.20 10.09
CA ASP A 128 -3.37 -18.08 11.54
C ASP A 128 -2.72 -16.75 11.98
N ALA A 129 -2.30 -15.93 11.03
CA ALA A 129 -1.64 -14.66 11.33
C ALA A 129 -2.61 -13.48 11.41
N GLN A 130 -2.17 -12.41 12.07
CA GLN A 130 -2.91 -11.16 12.22
C GLN A 130 -2.32 -10.06 11.31
N PRO A 131 -3.15 -9.15 10.78
CA PRO A 131 -2.68 -8.05 9.98
C PRO A 131 -1.93 -7.03 10.82
N ALA A 132 -0.69 -6.74 10.48
CA ALA A 132 0.08 -5.65 11.06
C ALA A 132 -0.06 -4.35 10.24
N GLY A 133 -0.29 -4.47 8.94
CA GLY A 133 -0.53 -3.34 8.04
C GLY A 133 -0.04 -3.55 6.62
N VAL A 134 -0.20 -2.51 5.83
CA VAL A 134 0.32 -2.43 4.46
C VAL A 134 1.18 -1.17 4.30
N LEU A 135 2.30 -1.30 3.62
CA LEU A 135 3.31 -0.26 3.51
C LEU A 135 3.79 -0.09 2.06
N TYR A 136 3.90 1.15 1.63
CA TYR A 136 4.60 1.54 0.40
C TYR A 136 6.01 2.00 0.76
N LEU A 137 7.02 1.34 0.23
CA LEU A 137 8.40 1.78 0.32
C LEU A 137 8.74 2.65 -0.90
N PRO A 138 9.04 3.94 -0.71
CA PRO A 138 9.56 4.75 -1.79
C PRO A 138 10.91 4.19 -2.26
N ALA A 139 11.00 3.77 -3.52
CA ALA A 139 12.22 3.23 -4.13
C ALA A 139 12.75 4.13 -5.27
N GLY A 140 12.18 5.33 -5.41
CA GLY A 140 12.58 6.32 -6.40
C GLY A 140 13.82 7.13 -6.00
N LYS A 141 14.28 7.95 -6.92
CA LYS A 141 15.45 8.82 -6.71
C LYS A 141 15.21 9.84 -5.60
N VAL A 142 16.21 10.02 -4.75
CA VAL A 142 16.25 11.14 -3.81
C VAL A 142 16.24 12.44 -4.60
N LYS A 143 15.14 13.20 -4.55
CA LYS A 143 15.11 14.54 -5.12
C LYS A 143 16.07 15.44 -4.35
N SER A 144 17.08 15.95 -5.06
CA SER A 144 18.05 16.89 -4.47
C SER A 144 17.49 18.30 -4.47
N ASP A 145 16.44 18.56 -3.69
CA ASP A 145 16.05 19.94 -3.40
C ASP A 145 17.07 20.53 -2.45
N GLN A 146 18.17 21.01 -3.02
CA GLN A 146 19.13 21.82 -2.32
C GLN A 146 18.55 23.23 -2.15
N LYS A 147 17.66 23.40 -1.18
CA LYS A 147 17.47 24.75 -0.62
C LYS A 147 18.79 25.11 0.07
N ARG A 148 19.49 26.10 -0.49
CA ARG A 148 20.68 26.70 0.14
C ARG A 148 20.37 27.04 1.60
N GLY A 149 21.01 26.37 2.54
CA GLY A 149 20.96 26.71 3.96
C GLY A 149 20.54 25.64 4.96
N ALA A 150 20.02 24.46 4.55
CA ALA A 150 19.68 23.40 5.49
C ALA A 150 20.64 22.20 5.31
N SER A 151 21.67 22.13 6.11
CA SER A 151 22.63 21.02 6.15
C SER A 151 22.02 19.82 6.91
N LYS A 152 21.15 19.03 6.23
CA LYS A 152 20.77 17.70 6.75
C LYS A 152 21.91 16.73 6.49
N THR A 153 22.19 15.85 7.44
CA THR A 153 23.15 14.76 7.22
C THR A 153 22.65 13.84 6.07
N PRO A 154 23.55 13.21 5.31
CA PRO A 154 23.15 12.26 4.26
C PRO A 154 22.21 11.15 4.76
N GLU A 155 22.46 10.67 5.98
CA GLU A 155 21.63 9.66 6.63
C GLU A 155 20.21 10.19 6.91
N LYS A 156 20.08 11.36 7.51
CA LYS A 156 18.77 11.97 7.78
C LYS A 156 17.97 12.18 6.49
N LYS A 157 18.64 12.61 5.41
CA LYS A 157 18.01 12.78 4.11
C LYS A 157 17.56 11.45 3.52
N ARG A 158 18.38 10.38 3.64
CA ARG A 158 18.05 9.02 3.24
C ARG A 158 16.80 8.54 3.98
N ASN A 159 16.78 8.66 5.30
CA ASN A 159 15.68 8.22 6.15
C ASN A 159 14.36 8.92 5.80
N GLU A 160 14.38 10.26 5.64
CA GLU A 160 13.20 11.02 5.21
C GLU A 160 12.70 10.64 3.80
N THR A 161 13.61 10.22 2.91
CA THR A 161 13.25 9.86 1.54
C THR A 161 12.62 8.48 1.45
N TYR A 162 13.14 7.53 2.23
CA TYR A 162 12.74 6.13 2.14
C TYR A 162 11.85 5.68 3.30
N GLN A 163 11.42 6.61 4.17
CA GLN A 163 10.39 6.29 5.16
C GLN A 163 9.15 5.74 4.45
N MET A 164 8.72 4.57 4.86
CA MET A 164 7.51 3.94 4.33
C MET A 164 6.27 4.76 4.68
N ASN A 165 5.23 4.62 3.88
CA ASN A 165 3.90 5.15 4.18
C ASN A 165 2.85 4.07 3.96
N GLY A 166 1.69 4.20 4.60
CA GLY A 166 0.64 3.18 4.52
C GLY A 166 -0.28 3.22 5.73
N VAL A 167 -0.96 2.11 5.99
CA VAL A 167 -1.83 1.93 7.15
C VAL A 167 -1.29 0.80 8.04
N LEU A 168 -1.27 1.06 9.33
CA LEU A 168 -0.80 0.13 10.35
C LEU A 168 -1.88 -0.16 11.38
N LEU A 169 -1.77 -1.31 12.04
CA LEU A 169 -2.57 -1.60 13.22
C LEU A 169 -2.18 -0.63 14.36
N ARG A 170 -3.17 -0.12 15.07
CA ARG A 170 -3.00 0.81 16.20
C ARG A 170 -2.56 0.05 17.45
N ASP A 171 -1.29 -0.27 17.52
CA ASP A 171 -0.67 -0.99 18.61
C ASP A 171 0.76 -0.49 18.83
N ALA A 172 1.04 0.07 20.02
CA ALA A 172 2.34 0.63 20.35
C ALA A 172 3.42 -0.45 20.45
N HIS A 173 3.08 -1.63 20.98
CA HIS A 173 4.02 -2.75 21.06
C HIS A 173 4.38 -3.27 19.66
N LEU A 174 3.37 -3.45 18.80
CA LEU A 174 3.57 -3.85 17.42
C LEU A 174 4.47 -2.85 16.66
N LEU A 175 4.31 -1.55 16.93
CA LEU A 175 5.21 -0.54 16.36
C LEU A 175 6.66 -0.75 16.81
N THR A 176 6.91 -1.10 18.07
CA THR A 176 8.28 -1.41 18.54
C THR A 176 8.87 -2.66 17.93
N LEU A 177 8.03 -3.64 17.54
CA LEU A 177 8.47 -4.80 16.77
C LEU A 177 8.87 -4.44 15.34
N MET A 178 8.25 -3.40 14.74
CA MET A 178 8.61 -2.90 13.42
C MET A 178 9.84 -2.00 13.46
N GLU A 179 9.96 -1.17 14.50
CA GLU A 179 11.01 -0.19 14.69
C GLU A 179 11.35 -0.06 16.18
N GLN A 180 12.46 -0.63 16.60
CA GLN A 180 12.82 -0.86 18.00
C GLN A 180 12.67 0.37 18.91
N ASN A 181 13.03 1.56 18.42
CA ASN A 181 12.95 2.79 19.20
C ASN A 181 11.63 3.56 18.98
N GLY A 182 10.78 3.13 18.03
CA GLY A 182 9.54 3.83 17.70
C GLY A 182 9.73 5.29 17.29
N GLU A 183 10.84 5.62 16.62
CA GLU A 183 11.17 6.99 16.23
C GLU A 183 10.48 7.46 14.94
N GLY A 184 9.94 6.51 14.17
CA GLY A 184 9.31 6.78 12.88
C GLY A 184 10.32 7.08 11.79
N ILE A 185 11.42 6.33 11.75
CA ILE A 185 12.46 6.44 10.73
C ILE A 185 12.11 5.58 9.50
N TYR A 186 11.63 4.36 9.73
CA TYR A 186 11.37 3.36 8.68
C TYR A 186 9.89 3.24 8.37
N VAL A 187 9.03 3.25 9.40
CA VAL A 187 7.58 3.09 9.27
C VAL A 187 6.83 4.39 9.57
N PRO A 188 5.60 4.58 9.07
CA PRO A 188 4.82 5.80 9.30
C PRO A 188 4.20 5.80 10.70
N GLY A 189 5.02 5.80 11.74
CA GLY A 189 4.54 5.78 13.11
C GLY A 189 5.62 6.22 14.07
N LYS A 190 5.21 6.81 15.19
CA LYS A 190 6.12 7.27 16.23
C LYS A 190 5.51 7.05 17.60
N LEU A 191 6.35 6.72 18.58
CA LEU A 191 5.98 6.75 19.97
C LEU A 191 6.33 8.12 20.58
N ASP A 192 5.49 8.59 21.47
CA ASP A 192 5.75 9.78 22.27
C ASP A 192 6.71 9.48 23.44
N ALA A 193 7.02 10.49 24.23
CA ALA A 193 7.92 10.35 25.40
C ALA A 193 7.38 9.41 26.50
N LYS A 194 6.10 9.06 26.46
CA LYS A 194 5.45 8.10 27.39
C LYS A 194 5.39 6.69 26.82
N GLY A 195 5.85 6.48 25.58
CA GLY A 195 5.75 5.21 24.87
C GLY A 195 4.36 4.97 24.26
N GLU A 196 3.52 6.00 24.17
CA GLU A 196 2.23 5.92 23.51
C GLU A 196 2.33 6.28 22.02
N LEU A 197 1.42 5.72 21.22
CA LEU A 197 1.40 5.92 19.78
C LEU A 197 0.96 7.34 19.41
N ASP A 198 1.81 8.10 18.73
CA ASP A 198 1.45 9.40 18.14
C ASP A 198 0.60 9.18 16.87
N THR A 199 -0.72 9.16 17.04
CA THR A 199 -1.68 8.93 15.95
C THR A 199 -1.76 10.09 14.94
N LYS A 200 -1.07 11.20 15.16
CA LYS A 200 -1.00 12.31 14.19
C LYS A 200 0.01 12.06 13.07
N LYS A 201 0.85 11.06 13.24
CA LYS A 201 1.87 10.67 12.26
C LYS A 201 1.61 9.27 11.75
N GLY A 202 0.99 9.17 10.58
CA GLY A 202 0.61 7.91 9.97
C GLY A 202 -0.88 7.61 10.11
N THR A 203 -1.33 6.60 9.37
CA THR A 203 -2.70 6.10 9.41
C THR A 203 -2.74 4.83 10.25
N PHE A 204 -3.51 4.87 11.32
CA PHE A 204 -3.64 3.76 12.27
C PHE A 204 -5.09 3.34 12.41
N LEU A 205 -5.31 2.04 12.37
CA LEU A 205 -6.64 1.44 12.57
C LEU A 205 -6.61 0.51 13.77
N THR A 206 -7.66 0.53 14.58
CA THR A 206 -7.87 -0.48 15.61
C THR A 206 -8.07 -1.86 14.98
N GLN A 207 -8.01 -2.92 15.77
CA GLN A 207 -8.25 -4.28 15.27
C GLN A 207 -9.67 -4.42 14.69
N GLU A 208 -10.65 -3.78 15.30
CA GLU A 208 -12.02 -3.74 14.83
C GLU A 208 -12.13 -2.98 13.51
N GLN A 209 -11.60 -1.76 13.42
CA GLN A 209 -11.55 -0.99 12.18
C GLN A 209 -10.83 -1.74 11.05
N MET A 210 -9.78 -2.52 11.36
CA MET A 210 -9.09 -3.35 10.36
C MET A 210 -9.97 -4.51 9.85
N ARG A 211 -10.79 -5.13 10.73
CA ARG A 211 -11.79 -6.12 10.30
C ARG A 211 -12.85 -5.50 9.41
N ASN A 212 -13.38 -4.34 9.80
CA ASN A 212 -14.38 -3.61 9.04
C ASN A 212 -13.83 -3.14 7.67
N LEU A 213 -12.57 -2.73 7.64
CA LEU A 213 -11.88 -2.40 6.40
C LEU A 213 -11.81 -3.62 5.46
N ARG A 214 -11.55 -4.82 5.99
CA ARG A 214 -11.58 -6.05 5.19
C ARG A 214 -12.97 -6.28 4.59
N LYS A 215 -14.02 -6.17 5.40
CA LYS A 215 -15.42 -6.31 4.95
C LYS A 215 -15.74 -5.31 3.84
N TYR A 216 -15.46 -4.04 4.10
CA TYR A 216 -15.65 -2.97 3.12
C TYR A 216 -14.93 -3.22 1.80
N VAL A 217 -13.65 -3.58 1.84
CA VAL A 217 -12.86 -3.86 0.61
C VAL A 217 -13.45 -5.02 -0.19
N LEU A 218 -13.87 -6.11 0.47
CA LEU A 218 -14.46 -7.25 -0.21
C LEU A 218 -15.83 -6.92 -0.82
N GLU A 219 -16.66 -6.15 -0.14
CA GLU A 219 -17.95 -5.66 -0.67
C GLU A 219 -17.76 -4.75 -1.90
N GLN A 220 -16.81 -3.81 -1.83
CA GLN A 220 -16.47 -2.97 -2.99
C GLN A 220 -16.03 -3.79 -4.20
N LEU A 221 -15.27 -4.87 -3.98
CA LEU A 221 -14.85 -5.77 -5.07
C LEU A 221 -16.02 -6.53 -5.68
N VAL A 222 -16.99 -6.94 -4.86
CA VAL A 222 -18.24 -7.57 -5.36
C VAL A 222 -19.03 -6.56 -6.18
N ASP A 223 -19.24 -5.35 -5.70
CA ASP A 223 -19.95 -4.30 -6.44
C ASP A 223 -19.25 -3.95 -7.77
N MET A 224 -17.93 -3.82 -7.77
CA MET A 224 -17.17 -3.60 -9.02
C MET A 224 -17.36 -4.76 -10.00
N ALA A 225 -17.34 -5.99 -9.52
CA ALA A 225 -17.54 -7.17 -10.36
C ALA A 225 -18.94 -7.19 -10.97
N GLU A 226 -19.97 -6.88 -10.20
CA GLU A 226 -21.35 -6.79 -10.69
C GLU A 226 -21.49 -5.73 -11.77
N ARG A 227 -20.96 -4.55 -11.56
CA ARG A 227 -20.96 -3.46 -12.56
C ARG A 227 -20.29 -3.89 -13.86
N VAL A 228 -19.16 -4.60 -13.78
CA VAL A 228 -18.49 -5.17 -14.97
C VAL A 228 -19.39 -6.20 -15.68
N TYR A 229 -20.03 -7.11 -14.94
CA TYR A 229 -20.95 -8.10 -15.51
C TYR A 229 -22.19 -7.47 -16.14
N HIS A 230 -22.69 -6.37 -15.58
CA HIS A 230 -23.82 -5.60 -16.13
C HIS A 230 -23.41 -4.70 -17.30
N GLY A 231 -22.13 -4.69 -17.68
CA GLY A 231 -21.63 -3.93 -18.82
C GLY A 231 -21.57 -2.42 -18.59
N GLU A 232 -21.36 -1.98 -17.35
CA GLU A 232 -21.10 -0.58 -17.06
C GLU A 232 -19.74 -0.15 -17.63
N ILE A 233 -19.77 0.70 -18.65
CA ILE A 233 -18.57 1.17 -19.38
C ILE A 233 -18.48 2.69 -19.45
N ASP A 234 -19.18 3.40 -18.59
CA ASP A 234 -19.21 4.87 -18.61
C ASP A 234 -17.82 5.47 -18.38
N ALA A 235 -17.45 6.40 -19.26
CA ALA A 235 -16.18 7.11 -19.16
C ALA A 235 -16.26 8.27 -18.16
N LEU A 236 -16.36 7.94 -16.88
CA LEU A 236 -16.46 8.90 -15.77
C LEU A 236 -15.19 8.89 -14.91
N PRO A 237 -14.09 9.53 -15.34
CA PRO A 237 -12.85 9.57 -14.59
C PRO A 237 -12.98 10.38 -13.30
N LEU A 238 -12.31 9.93 -12.24
CA LEU A 238 -12.24 10.68 -10.98
C LEU A 238 -11.34 11.91 -11.12
N GLU A 239 -11.77 13.03 -10.55
CA GLU A 239 -11.00 14.27 -10.52
C GLU A 239 -10.11 14.32 -9.26
N LEU A 240 -8.89 13.79 -9.38
CA LEU A 240 -7.92 13.83 -8.30
C LEU A 240 -7.13 15.16 -8.32
N PRO A 241 -6.79 15.73 -7.14
CA PRO A 241 -6.14 17.05 -7.06
C PRO A 241 -4.77 17.16 -7.74
N LYS A 242 -4.05 16.05 -7.91
CA LYS A 242 -2.69 16.03 -8.46
C LYS A 242 -2.50 15.01 -9.58
N GLU A 243 -3.50 14.21 -9.86
CA GLU A 243 -3.41 13.11 -10.81
C GLU A 243 -4.57 13.23 -11.82
N ASP A 244 -4.25 13.13 -13.10
CA ASP A 244 -5.26 13.01 -14.16
C ASP A 244 -5.24 11.58 -14.69
N PRO A 245 -6.26 10.75 -14.39
CA PRO A 245 -6.31 9.36 -14.87
C PRO A 245 -6.35 9.26 -16.40
N CYS A 246 -6.80 10.31 -17.09
CA CYS A 246 -6.84 10.35 -18.56
C CYS A 246 -5.45 10.48 -19.18
N LYS A 247 -4.47 10.99 -18.45
CA LYS A 247 -3.10 11.20 -18.96
C LYS A 247 -2.42 9.92 -19.41
N PHE A 248 -2.72 8.80 -18.76
CA PHE A 248 -2.14 7.49 -19.04
C PHE A 248 -3.15 6.52 -19.68
N CYS A 249 -4.34 7.01 -20.05
CA CYS A 249 -5.38 6.18 -20.65
C CYS A 249 -5.06 5.88 -22.12
N ALA A 250 -4.98 4.60 -22.46
CA ALA A 250 -4.75 4.16 -23.84
C ALA A 250 -5.83 4.63 -24.82
N PHE A 251 -7.02 4.94 -24.32
CA PHE A 251 -8.18 5.36 -25.11
C PHE A 251 -8.39 6.87 -25.14
N SER A 252 -7.49 7.67 -24.56
CA SER A 252 -7.64 9.13 -24.45
C SER A 252 -7.91 9.82 -25.80
N ASN A 253 -7.30 9.33 -26.90
CA ASN A 253 -7.42 9.91 -28.23
C ASN A 253 -8.74 9.59 -28.93
N ILE A 254 -9.47 8.55 -28.51
CA ILE A 254 -10.71 8.08 -29.16
C ILE A 254 -11.92 8.17 -28.23
N CYS A 255 -11.72 8.45 -26.96
CA CYS A 255 -12.77 8.51 -25.95
C CYS A 255 -13.78 9.65 -26.18
N GLY A 256 -13.43 10.69 -26.97
CA GLY A 256 -14.27 11.87 -27.19
C GLY A 256 -14.49 12.74 -25.95
N ASN A 257 -13.91 12.38 -24.81
CA ASN A 257 -13.98 13.12 -23.56
C ASN A 257 -12.99 14.27 -23.60
N SER A 258 -13.29 15.28 -24.43
CA SER A 258 -12.49 16.50 -24.56
C SER A 258 -12.56 17.36 -23.28
N GLU A 259 -11.62 18.29 -23.12
CA GLU A 259 -11.60 19.19 -21.94
C GLU A 259 -12.90 19.97 -21.72
N LEU A 260 -13.62 20.26 -22.80
CA LEU A 260 -14.89 20.99 -22.77
C LEU A 260 -16.11 20.13 -22.40
N CYS A 261 -16.03 18.80 -22.58
CA CYS A 261 -17.15 17.88 -22.40
C CYS A 261 -16.88 16.82 -21.30
N ARG A 262 -15.80 16.93 -20.55
CA ARG A 262 -15.42 15.94 -19.54
C ARG A 262 -16.39 15.95 -18.37
N GLN A 263 -17.18 14.89 -18.26
CA GLN A 263 -17.83 14.57 -17.01
C GLN A 263 -16.80 13.87 -16.11
N ARG A 264 -16.65 14.35 -14.89
CA ARG A 264 -15.74 13.81 -13.90
C ARG A 264 -16.46 13.58 -12.58
N ILE A 265 -16.07 12.55 -11.89
CA ILE A 265 -16.51 12.33 -10.51
C ILE A 265 -15.63 13.21 -9.62
N PRO A 266 -16.19 14.16 -8.86
CA PRO A 266 -15.40 15.02 -7.99
C PRO A 266 -14.87 14.22 -6.79
N TYR A 267 -13.58 14.34 -6.51
CA TYR A 267 -13.00 13.76 -5.30
C TYR A 267 -13.25 14.63 -4.05
N GLY A 268 -13.21 15.93 -4.22
CA GLY A 268 -13.41 16.88 -3.12
C GLY A 268 -12.20 17.05 -2.20
N ASP A 269 -12.44 17.40 -0.94
CA ASP A 269 -11.39 17.61 0.06
C ASP A 269 -10.90 16.28 0.66
N SER A 270 -9.59 16.03 0.62
CA SER A 270 -8.98 14.76 1.06
C SER A 270 -9.22 14.46 2.53
N ARG A 271 -9.24 15.48 3.41
CA ARG A 271 -9.47 15.27 4.84
C ARG A 271 -10.92 14.88 5.13
N MET A 272 -11.86 15.46 4.37
CA MET A 272 -13.27 15.08 4.46
C MET A 272 -13.47 13.62 4.02
N GLN A 273 -12.79 13.19 2.96
CA GLN A 273 -12.89 11.80 2.49
C GLN A 273 -12.28 10.82 3.49
N GLU A 274 -11.15 11.15 4.10
CA GLU A 274 -10.56 10.32 5.17
C GLU A 274 -11.49 10.22 6.38
N LYS A 275 -12.09 11.34 6.80
CA LYS A 275 -13.06 11.35 7.90
C LYS A 275 -14.28 10.50 7.57
N LYS A 276 -14.84 10.63 6.37
CA LYS A 276 -15.97 9.82 5.91
C LYS A 276 -15.64 8.33 5.90
N MET A 277 -14.45 7.95 5.44
CA MET A 277 -14.04 6.54 5.48
C MET A 277 -13.93 6.01 6.92
N MET A 278 -13.40 6.81 7.84
CA MET A 278 -13.34 6.43 9.25
C MET A 278 -14.73 6.27 9.87
N GLU A 279 -15.68 7.16 9.57
CA GLU A 279 -17.08 7.04 9.99
C GLU A 279 -17.72 5.73 9.50
N ILE A 280 -17.51 5.36 8.23
CA ILE A 280 -17.99 4.09 7.68
C ILE A 280 -17.40 2.89 8.44
N LEU A 281 -16.09 2.94 8.78
CA LEU A 281 -15.46 1.85 9.52
C LEU A 281 -15.99 1.74 10.97
N GLU A 282 -16.47 2.82 11.55
CA GLU A 282 -17.10 2.86 12.89
C GLU A 282 -18.55 2.37 12.82
N GLU A 283 -19.34 2.79 11.81
CA GLU A 283 -20.72 2.34 11.61
C GLU A 283 -20.82 0.82 11.38
N LEU A 284 -19.92 0.24 10.60
CA LEU A 284 -19.87 -1.21 10.38
C LEU A 284 -19.61 -2.01 11.66
N ALA A 285 -18.99 -1.40 12.69
CA ALA A 285 -18.81 -2.01 13.99
C ALA A 285 -20.11 -2.06 14.82
N GLU A 286 -20.96 -1.05 14.70
CA GLU A 286 -22.22 -0.98 15.41
C GLU A 286 -23.25 -1.97 14.87
N GLU A 287 -23.25 -2.24 13.56
CA GLU A 287 -24.12 -3.23 12.91
C GLU A 287 -23.83 -4.67 13.34
N GLU A 288 -22.58 -5.02 13.66
CA GLU A 288 -22.22 -6.36 14.16
C GLU A 288 -22.56 -6.59 15.63
N ASN A 289 -22.76 -5.52 16.40
CA ASN A 289 -23.07 -5.58 17.83
C ASN A 289 -24.58 -5.52 18.13
N ASN A 290 -25.44 -5.30 17.14
CA ASN A 290 -26.91 -5.31 17.23
C ASN A 290 -27.51 -6.59 16.60
#